data_b4859cdce87cf8d4a60c34d990435312
#
_entry.id   b4859cdce87cf8d4a60c34d990435312
#
_cell.length_a   1.000
_cell.length_b   1.000
_cell.length_c   1.000
_cell.angle_alpha   90.00
_cell.angle_beta   90.00
_cell.angle_gamma   90.00
#
_symmetry.space_group_name_H-M   'P 1'
#
loop_
_entity.id
_entity.type
_entity.pdbx_description
1 polymer ?
#
loop_
_entity_poly.entity_id
_entity_poly.type
_entity_poly.pdbx_seq_one_letter_code
_entity_poly.pdbx_strand_id
1 'polypeptide(L)'
;PGSVVVIGAGAVGLEFASMYRSFGAEVTMVEALPRLAPLEDDDLSKAVARAFRKRGITTAAGAAVTSIVSSETEATVTYDTDGTSTTVTADICLVAIGRGPVTEGLGVAEAGVVLDEKGYVQVDDQLRTSVPGVWAVGDVAATPLQLAHVAFTEGFAVAERITGIDVPPIDYTQIPRVTYSSPEIASVGLTEAQARGTGREIVVEKLDLRAIGKANIVGEGGLVKVVAEANDGPVLGVHMTGPHVTDLIAEGMLITAWEASPSDVAAHIHPHPTLSEGVGEAMLALAGKALHTP
;
A
#
# COMPACT_ATOMS: atom_id res chain seq x y z
N PRO A 1 -5.37 14.56 -21.74
CA PRO A 1 -5.54 13.46 -22.68
C PRO A 1 -6.96 12.90 -22.60
N GLY A 2 -7.51 12.43 -23.73
CA GLY A 2 -8.75 11.68 -23.78
C GLY A 2 -8.58 10.22 -23.45
N SER A 3 -7.36 9.68 -23.64
CA SER A 3 -7.01 8.27 -23.38
C SER A 3 -5.60 8.12 -22.78
N VAL A 4 -5.44 7.14 -21.88
CA VAL A 4 -4.16 6.88 -21.17
C VAL A 4 -3.93 5.38 -21.02
N VAL A 5 -2.74 4.92 -21.35
CA VAL A 5 -2.25 3.60 -20.92
C VAL A 5 -1.33 3.80 -19.72
N VAL A 6 -1.61 3.11 -18.62
CA VAL A 6 -0.78 3.10 -17.41
C VAL A 6 -0.11 1.72 -17.28
N ILE A 7 1.21 1.69 -17.27
CA ILE A 7 2.01 0.47 -17.10
C ILE A 7 2.49 0.40 -15.66
N GLY A 8 2.10 -0.64 -14.95
CA GLY A 8 2.31 -0.85 -13.52
C GLY A 8 1.08 -0.51 -12.68
N ALA A 9 0.71 -1.42 -11.79
CA ALA A 9 -0.44 -1.30 -10.88
C ALA A 9 -0.01 -1.27 -9.40
N GLY A 10 1.16 -0.75 -9.11
CA GLY A 10 1.56 -0.30 -7.78
C GLY A 10 0.85 1.01 -7.40
N ALA A 11 1.15 1.58 -6.22
CA ALA A 11 0.49 2.78 -5.69
C ALA A 11 0.45 3.92 -6.73
N VAL A 12 1.57 4.28 -7.33
CA VAL A 12 1.66 5.37 -8.31
C VAL A 12 0.77 5.12 -9.52
N GLY A 13 0.82 3.90 -10.09
CA GLY A 13 -0.01 3.55 -11.25
C GLY A 13 -1.51 3.61 -10.93
N LEU A 14 -1.91 3.11 -9.77
CA LEU A 14 -3.30 3.14 -9.31
C LEU A 14 -3.81 4.59 -9.11
N GLU A 15 -3.00 5.45 -8.49
CA GLU A 15 -3.33 6.86 -8.26
C GLU A 15 -3.52 7.61 -9.57
N PHE A 16 -2.56 7.51 -10.50
CA PHE A 16 -2.68 8.17 -11.80
C PHE A 16 -3.81 7.62 -12.65
N ALA A 17 -4.02 6.31 -12.68
CA ALA A 17 -5.16 5.72 -13.39
C ALA A 17 -6.50 6.23 -12.83
N SER A 18 -6.60 6.30 -11.51
CA SER A 18 -7.77 6.85 -10.82
C SER A 18 -7.99 8.34 -11.13
N MET A 19 -6.92 9.14 -11.11
CA MET A 19 -6.94 10.57 -11.41
C MET A 19 -7.38 10.83 -12.86
N TYR A 20 -6.73 10.20 -13.85
CA TYR A 20 -7.10 10.38 -15.26
C TYR A 20 -8.53 9.94 -15.53
N ARG A 21 -8.97 8.84 -14.92
CA ARG A 21 -10.36 8.41 -15.03
C ARG A 21 -11.33 9.42 -14.43
N SER A 22 -10.99 10.07 -13.34
CA SER A 22 -11.81 11.15 -12.73
C SER A 22 -11.87 12.39 -13.62
N PHE A 23 -10.86 12.66 -14.42
CA PHE A 23 -10.86 13.72 -15.44
C PHE A 23 -11.60 13.34 -16.72
N GLY A 24 -12.14 12.13 -16.81
CA GLY A 24 -12.96 11.67 -17.94
C GLY A 24 -12.19 10.90 -19.01
N ALA A 25 -10.88 10.67 -18.84
CA ALA A 25 -10.09 9.90 -19.81
C ALA A 25 -10.51 8.43 -19.85
N GLU A 26 -10.33 7.80 -21.01
CA GLU A 26 -10.32 6.34 -21.12
C GLU A 26 -8.99 5.83 -20.57
N VAL A 27 -9.03 4.88 -19.63
CA VAL A 27 -7.83 4.38 -18.96
C VAL A 27 -7.71 2.88 -19.13
N THR A 28 -6.54 2.45 -19.61
CA THR A 28 -6.12 1.04 -19.64
C THR A 28 -4.90 0.86 -18.74
N MET A 29 -4.98 -0.04 -17.77
CA MET A 29 -3.84 -0.44 -16.92
C MET A 29 -3.29 -1.78 -17.35
N VAL A 30 -1.96 -1.88 -17.44
CA VAL A 30 -1.23 -3.12 -17.73
C VAL A 30 -0.29 -3.41 -16.58
N GLU A 31 -0.40 -4.60 -15.97
CA GLU A 31 0.40 -5.04 -14.84
C GLU A 31 1.02 -6.41 -15.12
N ALA A 32 2.33 -6.51 -14.95
CA ALA A 32 3.07 -7.75 -15.19
C ALA A 32 2.75 -8.83 -14.13
N LEU A 33 2.49 -8.41 -12.89
CA LEU A 33 2.11 -9.32 -11.83
C LEU A 33 0.63 -9.75 -11.95
N PRO A 34 0.23 -10.87 -11.35
CA PRO A 34 -1.09 -11.46 -11.59
C PRO A 34 -2.26 -10.67 -10.98
N ARG A 35 -2.00 -9.55 -10.29
CA ARG A 35 -3.02 -8.75 -9.61
C ARG A 35 -2.65 -7.26 -9.52
N LEU A 36 -3.65 -6.40 -9.40
CA LEU A 36 -3.46 -4.99 -9.05
C LEU A 36 -3.07 -4.86 -7.58
N ALA A 37 -2.43 -3.76 -7.19
CA ALA A 37 -1.92 -3.55 -5.83
C ALA A 37 -1.16 -4.78 -5.31
N PRO A 38 -0.11 -5.25 -5.98
CA PRO A 38 0.50 -6.56 -5.74
C PRO A 38 1.13 -6.70 -4.34
N LEU A 39 1.46 -5.60 -3.68
CA LEU A 39 2.02 -5.58 -2.32
C LEU A 39 0.96 -5.60 -1.22
N GLU A 40 -0.31 -5.44 -1.59
CA GLU A 40 -1.43 -5.42 -0.64
C GLU A 40 -1.99 -6.82 -0.41
N ASP A 41 -2.86 -6.96 0.60
CA ASP A 41 -3.57 -8.21 0.85
C ASP A 41 -4.43 -8.62 -0.36
N ASP A 42 -4.57 -9.92 -0.58
CA ASP A 42 -5.30 -10.49 -1.72
C ASP A 42 -6.74 -10.01 -1.84
N ASP A 43 -7.43 -9.85 -0.72
CA ASP A 43 -8.83 -9.42 -0.71
C ASP A 43 -8.94 -7.94 -1.06
N LEU A 44 -7.97 -7.11 -0.62
CA LEU A 44 -7.87 -5.71 -1.04
C LEU A 44 -7.63 -5.61 -2.55
N SER A 45 -6.64 -6.33 -3.06
CA SER A 45 -6.35 -6.40 -4.49
C SER A 45 -7.59 -6.73 -5.32
N LYS A 46 -8.36 -7.75 -4.90
CA LYS A 46 -9.62 -8.15 -5.55
C LYS A 46 -10.70 -7.06 -5.46
N ALA A 47 -10.80 -6.38 -4.31
CA ALA A 47 -11.77 -5.31 -4.11
C ALA A 47 -11.45 -4.10 -4.99
N VAL A 48 -10.19 -3.68 -5.05
CA VAL A 48 -9.69 -2.59 -5.91
C VAL A 48 -9.92 -2.91 -7.39
N ALA A 49 -9.58 -4.12 -7.84
CA ALA A 49 -9.80 -4.53 -9.23
C ALA A 49 -11.29 -4.49 -9.63
N ARG A 50 -12.19 -4.88 -8.72
CA ARG A 50 -13.64 -4.75 -8.95
C ARG A 50 -14.08 -3.30 -9.03
N ALA A 51 -13.57 -2.44 -8.12
CA ALA A 51 -13.92 -1.02 -8.09
C ALA A 51 -13.40 -0.28 -9.34
N PHE A 52 -12.19 -0.56 -9.80
CA PHE A 52 -11.62 0.04 -11.01
C PHE A 52 -12.42 -0.34 -12.25
N ARG A 53 -12.77 -1.63 -12.41
CA ARG A 53 -13.66 -2.06 -13.51
C ARG A 53 -15.03 -1.37 -13.47
N LYS A 54 -15.63 -1.22 -12.27
CA LYS A 54 -16.91 -0.49 -12.11
C LYS A 54 -16.79 0.98 -12.52
N ARG A 55 -15.61 1.59 -12.31
CA ARG A 55 -15.32 2.96 -12.77
C ARG A 55 -15.01 3.04 -14.27
N GLY A 56 -14.96 1.93 -14.99
CA GLY A 56 -14.66 1.87 -16.42
C GLY A 56 -13.16 1.96 -16.74
N ILE A 57 -12.29 1.57 -15.79
CA ILE A 57 -10.86 1.38 -16.05
C ILE A 57 -10.65 -0.05 -16.54
N THR A 58 -10.11 -0.19 -17.76
CA THR A 58 -9.70 -1.49 -18.30
C THR A 58 -8.43 -1.95 -17.60
N THR A 59 -8.38 -3.21 -17.16
CA THR A 59 -7.22 -3.75 -16.44
C THR A 59 -6.75 -5.06 -17.07
N ALA A 60 -5.45 -5.18 -17.34
CA ALA A 60 -4.77 -6.39 -17.80
C ALA A 60 -3.68 -6.74 -16.77
N ALA A 61 -3.95 -7.70 -15.89
CA ALA A 61 -2.98 -8.22 -14.93
C ALA A 61 -2.39 -9.54 -15.45
N GLY A 62 -1.15 -9.88 -15.06
CA GLY A 62 -0.38 -10.97 -15.64
C GLY A 62 0.04 -10.69 -17.09
N ALA A 63 0.14 -9.41 -17.43
CA ALA A 63 0.37 -8.94 -18.80
C ALA A 63 1.77 -8.32 -18.95
N ALA A 64 2.63 -8.94 -19.72
CA ALA A 64 3.99 -8.48 -19.98
C ALA A 64 4.02 -7.49 -21.15
N VAL A 65 4.41 -6.25 -20.92
CA VAL A 65 4.63 -5.26 -21.98
C VAL A 65 5.82 -5.68 -22.82
N THR A 66 5.62 -5.78 -24.13
CA THR A 66 6.64 -6.21 -25.11
C THR A 66 7.14 -5.05 -25.98
N SER A 67 6.33 -4.01 -26.16
CA SER A 67 6.72 -2.84 -26.95
C SER A 67 5.97 -1.58 -26.51
N ILE A 68 6.65 -0.45 -26.58
CA ILE A 68 6.09 0.89 -26.46
C ILE A 68 6.63 1.71 -27.64
N VAL A 69 5.74 2.21 -28.48
CA VAL A 69 6.08 3.09 -29.59
C VAL A 69 5.34 4.41 -29.39
N SER A 70 6.03 5.51 -29.39
CA SER A 70 5.44 6.85 -29.18
C SER A 70 5.72 7.77 -30.35
N SER A 71 4.76 8.66 -30.64
CA SER A 71 4.88 9.80 -31.53
C SER A 71 4.67 11.08 -30.75
N GLU A 72 4.53 12.23 -31.41
CA GLU A 72 4.20 13.51 -30.77
C GLU A 72 2.76 13.55 -30.23
N THR A 73 1.86 12.70 -30.70
CA THR A 73 0.43 12.80 -30.44
C THR A 73 -0.17 11.54 -29.81
N GLU A 74 0.51 10.41 -29.86
CA GLU A 74 -0.02 9.13 -29.36
C GLU A 74 1.09 8.16 -28.93
N ALA A 75 0.73 7.21 -28.09
CA ALA A 75 1.56 6.08 -27.69
C ALA A 75 0.82 4.76 -27.93
N THR A 76 1.49 3.81 -28.56
CA THR A 76 1.00 2.46 -28.81
C THR A 76 1.76 1.48 -27.91
N VAL A 77 1.04 0.76 -27.07
CA VAL A 77 1.58 -0.24 -26.14
C VAL A 77 1.13 -1.62 -26.57
N THR A 78 2.06 -2.54 -26.75
CA THR A 78 1.79 -3.96 -27.02
C THR A 78 2.17 -4.77 -25.78
N TYR A 79 1.29 -5.66 -25.36
CA TYR A 79 1.52 -6.56 -24.22
C TYR A 79 0.97 -7.94 -24.48
N ASP A 80 1.55 -8.95 -23.85
CA ASP A 80 1.13 -10.34 -23.94
C ASP A 80 0.50 -10.81 -22.63
N THR A 81 -0.66 -11.45 -22.75
CA THR A 81 -1.33 -12.11 -21.63
C THR A 81 -1.62 -13.55 -22.05
N ASP A 82 -1.07 -14.52 -21.32
CA ASP A 82 -1.26 -15.96 -21.59
C ASP A 82 -1.00 -16.34 -23.07
N GLY A 83 0.03 -15.75 -23.68
CA GLY A 83 0.41 -16.01 -25.08
C GLY A 83 -0.46 -15.29 -26.11
N THR A 84 -1.36 -14.42 -25.67
CA THR A 84 -2.16 -13.58 -26.58
C THR A 84 -1.61 -12.16 -26.58
N SER A 85 -1.20 -11.69 -27.76
CA SER A 85 -0.71 -10.32 -27.93
C SER A 85 -1.87 -9.35 -28.13
N THR A 86 -1.86 -8.26 -27.37
CA THR A 86 -2.84 -7.18 -27.43
C THR A 86 -2.13 -5.85 -27.63
N THR A 87 -2.69 -5.01 -28.48
CA THR A 87 -2.16 -3.66 -28.75
C THR A 87 -3.21 -2.61 -28.39
N VAL A 88 -2.80 -1.58 -27.65
CA VAL A 88 -3.64 -0.44 -27.27
C VAL A 88 -2.92 0.84 -27.65
N THR A 89 -3.63 1.75 -28.31
CA THR A 89 -3.16 3.12 -28.62
C THR A 89 -3.92 4.11 -27.76
N ALA A 90 -3.20 5.09 -27.20
CA ALA A 90 -3.74 6.16 -26.38
C ALA A 90 -2.98 7.46 -26.61
N ASP A 91 -3.53 8.59 -26.18
CA ASP A 91 -2.87 9.89 -26.30
C ASP A 91 -1.53 9.92 -25.54
N ILE A 92 -1.47 9.25 -24.40
CA ILE A 92 -0.23 9.13 -23.60
C ILE A 92 -0.08 7.73 -23.00
N CYS A 93 1.19 7.37 -22.76
CA CYS A 93 1.56 6.21 -21.95
C CYS A 93 2.30 6.69 -20.70
N LEU A 94 1.83 6.30 -19.52
CA LEU A 94 2.47 6.52 -18.24
C LEU A 94 3.16 5.22 -17.78
N VAL A 95 4.48 5.28 -17.58
CA VAL A 95 5.26 4.16 -17.04
C VAL A 95 5.43 4.35 -15.54
N ALA A 96 4.82 3.48 -14.74
CA ALA A 96 4.77 3.53 -13.28
C ALA A 96 5.21 2.18 -12.65
N ILE A 97 6.30 1.59 -13.15
CA ILE A 97 6.78 0.24 -12.78
C ILE A 97 7.70 0.22 -11.56
N GLY A 98 7.92 1.35 -10.92
CA GLY A 98 8.73 1.47 -9.71
C GLY A 98 9.63 2.69 -9.71
N ARG A 99 10.41 2.80 -8.64
CA ARG A 99 11.40 3.85 -8.42
C ARG A 99 12.76 3.22 -8.19
N GLY A 100 13.82 3.98 -8.47
CA GLY A 100 15.19 3.63 -8.13
C GLY A 100 15.87 4.80 -7.43
N PRO A 101 16.98 4.56 -6.74
CA PRO A 101 17.74 5.61 -6.10
C PRO A 101 18.45 6.48 -7.16
N VAL A 102 18.69 7.74 -6.84
CA VAL A 102 19.50 8.64 -7.66
C VAL A 102 20.79 8.94 -6.89
N THR A 103 21.79 8.06 -7.07
CA THR A 103 23.11 8.14 -6.39
C THR A 103 24.22 8.54 -7.34
N GLU A 104 23.99 8.53 -8.64
CA GLU A 104 24.96 8.94 -9.65
C GLU A 104 25.33 10.43 -9.50
N GLY A 105 26.63 10.74 -9.55
CA GLY A 105 27.15 12.10 -9.45
C GLY A 105 27.19 12.69 -8.03
N LEU A 106 26.80 11.93 -7.00
CA LEU A 106 26.85 12.39 -5.61
C LEU A 106 28.21 12.12 -4.92
N GLY A 107 29.16 11.46 -5.60
CA GLY A 107 30.45 11.10 -5.01
C GLY A 107 30.34 10.02 -3.92
N VAL A 108 29.27 9.25 -3.92
CA VAL A 108 28.97 8.24 -2.88
C VAL A 108 30.01 7.15 -2.88
N ALA A 109 30.36 6.61 -4.06
CA ALA A 109 31.36 5.55 -4.21
C ALA A 109 32.78 6.08 -3.89
N GLU A 110 33.10 7.29 -4.32
CA GLU A 110 34.40 7.97 -4.04
C GLU A 110 34.58 8.22 -2.54
N ALA A 111 33.49 8.47 -1.81
CA ALA A 111 33.49 8.61 -0.36
C ALA A 111 33.64 7.26 0.37
N GLY A 112 33.62 6.14 -0.35
CA GLY A 112 33.72 4.79 0.22
C GLY A 112 32.40 4.23 0.76
N VAL A 113 31.27 4.88 0.46
CA VAL A 113 29.94 4.39 0.84
C VAL A 113 29.52 3.26 -0.10
N VAL A 114 29.10 2.13 0.46
CA VAL A 114 28.70 0.94 -0.30
C VAL A 114 27.27 1.09 -0.79
N LEU A 115 27.06 0.79 -2.09
CA LEU A 115 25.76 0.67 -2.72
C LEU A 115 25.38 -0.82 -2.89
N ASP A 116 24.11 -1.11 -2.89
CA ASP A 116 23.60 -2.42 -3.30
C ASP A 116 23.58 -2.58 -4.83
N GLU A 117 23.18 -3.75 -5.31
CA GLU A 117 23.10 -4.07 -6.74
C GLU A 117 22.08 -3.20 -7.51
N LYS A 118 21.13 -2.56 -6.82
CA LYS A 118 20.12 -1.66 -7.36
C LYS A 118 20.50 -0.19 -7.26
N GLY A 119 21.66 0.10 -6.62
CA GLY A 119 22.19 1.46 -6.45
C GLY A 119 21.72 2.16 -5.17
N TYR A 120 21.01 1.49 -4.26
CA TYR A 120 20.67 2.05 -2.95
C TYR A 120 21.88 2.04 -2.00
N VAL A 121 21.96 3.05 -1.14
CA VAL A 121 22.96 3.12 -0.08
C VAL A 121 22.69 2.04 0.96
N GLN A 122 23.64 1.11 1.14
CA GLN A 122 23.52 0.10 2.19
C GLN A 122 23.66 0.73 3.57
N VAL A 123 22.76 0.37 4.47
CA VAL A 123 22.72 0.82 5.86
C VAL A 123 22.50 -0.36 6.81
N ASP A 124 22.95 -0.18 8.05
CA ASP A 124 22.62 -1.09 9.14
C ASP A 124 21.25 -0.75 9.76
N ASP A 125 20.86 -1.46 10.82
CA ASP A 125 19.60 -1.23 11.55
C ASP A 125 19.55 0.13 12.27
N GLN A 126 20.69 0.81 12.38
CA GLN A 126 20.84 2.15 12.92
C GLN A 126 20.95 3.22 11.83
N LEU A 127 20.72 2.86 10.55
CA LEU A 127 20.84 3.72 9.36
C LEU A 127 22.27 4.24 9.10
N ARG A 128 23.31 3.57 9.65
CA ARG A 128 24.70 3.89 9.39
C ARG A 128 25.13 3.28 8.07
N THR A 129 25.90 4.04 7.30
CA THR A 129 26.57 3.52 6.10
C THR A 129 27.86 2.79 6.47
N SER A 130 28.56 2.28 5.46
CA SER A 130 29.90 1.70 5.59
C SER A 130 30.97 2.70 6.06
N VAL A 131 30.69 4.01 5.99
CA VAL A 131 31.64 5.09 6.35
C VAL A 131 31.26 5.67 7.72
N PRO A 132 32.17 5.63 8.72
CA PRO A 132 31.91 6.23 10.02
C PRO A 132 31.53 7.71 9.93
N GLY A 133 30.44 8.09 10.62
CA GLY A 133 29.94 9.46 10.62
C GLY A 133 29.05 9.79 9.42
N VAL A 134 28.73 8.82 8.56
CA VAL A 134 27.82 8.99 7.42
C VAL A 134 26.60 8.06 7.60
N TRP A 135 25.43 8.64 7.47
CA TRP A 135 24.15 7.94 7.51
C TRP A 135 23.39 8.15 6.21
N ALA A 136 22.45 7.26 5.89
CA ALA A 136 21.51 7.47 4.78
C ALA A 136 20.08 7.19 5.25
N VAL A 137 19.14 8.02 4.79
CA VAL A 137 17.71 7.96 5.14
C VAL A 137 16.85 8.23 3.92
N GLY A 138 15.60 7.81 3.95
CA GLY A 138 14.62 8.00 2.88
C GLY A 138 14.91 7.16 1.65
N ASP A 139 14.38 7.57 0.51
CA ASP A 139 14.33 6.79 -0.73
C ASP A 139 15.71 6.39 -1.29
N VAL A 140 16.80 6.96 -0.81
CA VAL A 140 18.16 6.60 -1.21
C VAL A 140 18.73 5.43 -0.42
N ALA A 141 18.21 5.18 0.79
CA ALA A 141 18.67 4.10 1.66
C ALA A 141 18.04 2.75 1.29
N ALA A 142 18.82 1.68 1.46
CA ALA A 142 18.35 0.30 1.23
C ALA A 142 17.44 -0.17 2.38
N THR A 143 16.34 0.56 2.63
CA THR A 143 15.31 0.23 3.62
C THR A 143 14.08 -0.37 2.95
N PRO A 144 13.20 -1.11 3.67
CA PRO A 144 12.08 -1.82 3.06
C PRO A 144 11.02 -0.94 2.38
N LEU A 145 10.87 0.33 2.82
CA LEU A 145 9.76 1.19 2.39
C LEU A 145 10.27 2.57 1.99
N GLN A 146 10.00 2.97 0.74
CA GLN A 146 10.28 4.30 0.19
C GLN A 146 9.01 5.17 0.32
N LEU A 147 8.78 5.71 1.53
CA LEU A 147 7.61 6.54 1.88
C LEU A 147 8.07 7.80 2.61
N ALA A 148 7.42 8.93 2.35
CA ALA A 148 7.81 10.20 2.94
C ALA A 148 7.79 10.19 4.47
N HIS A 149 6.76 9.60 5.09
CA HIS A 149 6.67 9.49 6.56
C HIS A 149 7.70 8.52 7.14
N VAL A 150 8.17 7.53 6.39
CA VAL A 150 9.32 6.69 6.76
C VAL A 150 10.59 7.52 6.80
N ALA A 151 10.84 8.30 5.73
CA ALA A 151 12.01 9.17 5.65
C ALA A 151 12.07 10.20 6.79
N PHE A 152 10.92 10.76 7.21
CA PHE A 152 10.87 11.64 8.40
C PHE A 152 11.27 10.90 9.67
N THR A 153 10.73 9.72 9.91
CA THR A 153 11.03 8.90 11.09
C THR A 153 12.50 8.47 11.11
N GLU A 154 13.03 8.04 9.98
CA GLU A 154 14.46 7.71 9.81
C GLU A 154 15.34 8.93 10.11
N GLY A 155 14.97 10.09 9.58
CA GLY A 155 15.70 11.35 9.83
C GLY A 155 15.72 11.75 11.31
N PHE A 156 14.60 11.65 12.01
CA PHE A 156 14.54 11.90 13.45
C PHE A 156 15.40 10.90 14.23
N ALA A 157 15.28 9.61 13.93
CA ALA A 157 16.07 8.58 14.57
C ALA A 157 17.60 8.79 14.39
N VAL A 158 18.04 9.20 13.20
CA VAL A 158 19.45 9.52 12.93
C VAL A 158 19.88 10.78 13.70
N ALA A 159 19.07 11.83 13.73
CA ALA A 159 19.39 13.05 14.47
C ALA A 159 19.54 12.79 15.98
N GLU A 160 18.67 12.00 16.55
CA GLU A 160 18.74 11.59 17.97
C GLU A 160 20.00 10.76 18.24
N ARG A 161 20.33 9.79 17.40
CA ARG A 161 21.55 8.96 17.51
C ARG A 161 22.83 9.81 17.42
N ILE A 162 22.89 10.79 16.52
CA ILE A 162 24.02 11.74 16.42
C ILE A 162 24.22 12.49 17.72
N THR A 163 23.14 12.84 18.42
CA THR A 163 23.21 13.54 19.72
C THR A 163 23.43 12.62 20.91
N GLY A 164 23.60 11.30 20.68
CA GLY A 164 23.88 10.31 21.71
C GLY A 164 22.64 9.77 22.43
N ILE A 165 21.43 10.03 21.89
CA ILE A 165 20.22 9.42 22.39
C ILE A 165 20.14 7.99 21.85
N ASP A 166 19.87 7.03 22.72
CA ASP A 166 19.63 5.65 22.34
C ASP A 166 18.22 5.49 21.79
N VAL A 167 18.13 5.16 20.48
CA VAL A 167 16.87 4.97 19.78
C VAL A 167 16.82 3.56 19.23
N PRO A 168 15.74 2.79 19.50
CA PRO A 168 15.61 1.44 18.97
C PRO A 168 15.56 1.46 17.43
N PRO A 169 15.87 0.34 16.77
CA PRO A 169 15.63 0.16 15.34
C PRO A 169 14.16 0.41 14.97
N ILE A 170 13.94 0.91 13.75
CA ILE A 170 12.59 1.14 13.23
C ILE A 170 11.97 -0.21 12.87
N ASP A 171 10.77 -0.48 13.37
CA ASP A 171 9.97 -1.62 12.93
C ASP A 171 9.15 -1.25 11.68
N TYR A 172 9.66 -1.63 10.52
CA TYR A 172 9.00 -1.35 9.24
C TYR A 172 7.70 -2.13 9.04
N THR A 173 7.41 -3.14 9.85
CA THR A 173 6.14 -3.88 9.77
C THR A 173 4.97 -3.09 10.33
N GLN A 174 5.25 -2.12 11.21
CA GLN A 174 4.25 -1.26 11.87
C GLN A 174 3.98 0.05 11.12
N ILE A 175 4.56 0.21 9.93
CA ILE A 175 4.42 1.45 9.16
C ILE A 175 3.18 1.35 8.24
N PRO A 176 2.24 2.31 8.34
CA PRO A 176 1.09 2.34 7.43
C PRO A 176 1.51 2.59 5.99
N ARG A 177 0.90 1.86 5.06
CA ARG A 177 0.99 2.12 3.63
C ARG A 177 -0.34 2.64 3.13
N VAL A 178 -0.32 3.65 2.29
CA VAL A 178 -1.52 4.27 1.72
C VAL A 178 -1.38 4.47 0.22
N THR A 179 -2.52 4.42 -0.48
CA THR A 179 -2.62 4.74 -1.91
C THR A 179 -3.86 5.62 -2.10
N TYR A 180 -3.63 6.82 -2.63
CA TYR A 180 -4.65 7.86 -2.80
C TYR A 180 -5.43 7.70 -4.11
N SER A 181 -5.78 6.48 -4.44
CA SER A 181 -6.69 6.18 -5.56
C SER A 181 -8.15 6.38 -5.12
N SER A 182 -9.10 6.17 -6.02
CA SER A 182 -10.51 6.04 -5.68
C SER A 182 -11.01 4.65 -6.17
N PRO A 183 -11.37 3.75 -5.26
CA PRO A 183 -11.30 3.90 -3.80
C PRO A 183 -9.86 4.03 -3.29
N GLU A 184 -9.69 4.64 -2.12
CA GLU A 184 -8.42 4.65 -1.39
C GLU A 184 -8.05 3.25 -0.91
N ILE A 185 -6.76 3.06 -0.65
CA ILE A 185 -6.23 1.82 -0.05
C ILE A 185 -5.37 2.21 1.14
N ALA A 186 -5.50 1.48 2.23
CA ALA A 186 -4.64 1.65 3.40
C ALA A 186 -4.40 0.31 4.10
N SER A 187 -3.18 0.09 4.56
CA SER A 187 -2.82 -1.14 5.25
C SER A 187 -1.68 -0.93 6.25
N VAL A 188 -1.67 -1.71 7.30
CA VAL A 188 -0.59 -1.79 8.29
C VAL A 188 -0.49 -3.21 8.81
N GLY A 189 0.70 -3.64 9.20
CA GLY A 189 0.95 -4.97 9.71
C GLY A 189 1.02 -6.06 8.63
N LEU A 190 0.78 -7.29 9.02
CA LEU A 190 0.91 -8.47 8.18
C LEU A 190 -0.36 -8.72 7.34
N THR A 191 -0.20 -9.03 6.07
CA THR A 191 -1.28 -9.60 5.26
C THR A 191 -1.67 -10.99 5.80
N GLU A 192 -2.85 -11.48 5.45
CA GLU A 192 -3.26 -12.83 5.84
C GLU A 192 -2.24 -13.90 5.42
N ALA A 193 -1.70 -13.79 4.20
CA ALA A 193 -0.69 -14.74 3.70
C ALA A 193 0.61 -14.69 4.53
N GLN A 194 1.07 -13.49 4.88
CA GLN A 194 2.25 -13.32 5.74
C GLN A 194 2.00 -13.86 7.15
N ALA A 195 0.85 -13.52 7.75
CA ALA A 195 0.48 -14.00 9.08
C ALA A 195 0.41 -15.54 9.14
N ARG A 196 -0.22 -16.17 8.14
CA ARG A 196 -0.21 -17.64 8.02
C ARG A 196 1.20 -18.21 7.85
N GLY A 197 2.06 -17.52 7.13
CA GLY A 197 3.46 -17.92 6.94
C GLY A 197 4.30 -17.91 8.21
N THR A 198 3.87 -17.23 9.28
CA THR A 198 4.56 -17.24 10.60
C THR A 198 4.33 -18.54 11.38
N GLY A 199 3.38 -19.39 10.97
CA GLY A 199 2.96 -20.59 11.69
C GLY A 199 2.01 -20.34 12.87
N ARG A 200 1.61 -19.07 13.11
CA ARG A 200 0.59 -18.72 14.11
C ARG A 200 -0.78 -19.21 13.67
N GLU A 201 -1.61 -19.60 14.62
CA GLU A 201 -3.04 -19.80 14.37
C GLU A 201 -3.72 -18.43 14.28
N ILE A 202 -4.38 -18.13 13.15
CA ILE A 202 -4.97 -16.82 12.90
C ILE A 202 -6.46 -16.89 12.62
N VAL A 203 -7.15 -15.82 13.00
CA VAL A 203 -8.54 -15.52 12.63
C VAL A 203 -8.57 -14.27 11.74
N VAL A 204 -9.55 -14.21 10.85
CA VAL A 204 -9.68 -13.13 9.89
C VAL A 204 -11.13 -12.68 9.83
N GLU A 205 -11.35 -11.38 9.92
CA GLU A 205 -12.66 -10.75 9.68
C GLU A 205 -12.62 -9.87 8.42
N LYS A 206 -13.75 -9.85 7.70
CA LYS A 206 -13.93 -9.08 6.46
C LYS A 206 -15.27 -8.38 6.49
N LEU A 207 -15.25 -7.10 6.78
CA LEU A 207 -16.43 -6.27 6.82
C LEU A 207 -16.61 -5.52 5.49
N ASP A 208 -17.77 -5.67 4.83
CA ASP A 208 -18.17 -4.75 3.76
C ASP A 208 -18.60 -3.41 4.39
N LEU A 209 -17.93 -2.31 4.03
CA LEU A 209 -18.25 -0.99 4.58
C LEU A 209 -19.70 -0.55 4.32
N ARG A 210 -20.41 -1.16 3.35
CA ARG A 210 -21.84 -0.88 3.15
C ARG A 210 -22.73 -1.35 4.30
N ALA A 211 -22.22 -2.20 5.20
CA ALA A 211 -22.91 -2.49 6.45
C ALA A 211 -22.94 -1.28 7.39
N ILE A 212 -22.11 -0.29 7.18
CA ILE A 212 -21.96 0.89 8.03
C ILE A 212 -22.78 2.06 7.46
N GLY A 213 -23.61 2.67 8.30
CA GLY A 213 -24.52 3.76 7.91
C GLY A 213 -23.82 4.93 7.23
N LYS A 214 -22.65 5.33 7.70
CA LYS A 214 -21.87 6.44 7.11
C LYS A 214 -21.41 6.14 5.68
N ALA A 215 -21.00 4.93 5.37
CA ALA A 215 -20.61 4.53 4.01
C ALA A 215 -21.80 4.66 3.04
N ASN A 216 -23.01 4.32 3.48
CA ASN A 216 -24.22 4.50 2.69
C ASN A 216 -24.57 6.00 2.48
N ILE A 217 -24.31 6.87 3.48
CA ILE A 217 -24.48 8.33 3.35
C ILE A 217 -23.49 8.90 2.33
N VAL A 218 -22.24 8.46 2.36
CA VAL A 218 -21.20 8.85 1.40
C VAL A 218 -21.49 8.30 0.01
N GLY A 219 -22.22 7.17 -0.08
CA GLY A 219 -22.54 6.51 -1.34
C GLY A 219 -21.43 5.60 -1.88
N GLU A 220 -20.43 5.32 -1.06
CA GLU A 220 -19.27 4.49 -1.42
C GLU A 220 -19.13 3.29 -0.48
N GLY A 221 -18.87 2.12 -1.05
CA GLY A 221 -18.55 0.91 -0.30
C GLY A 221 -17.06 0.72 -0.17
N GLY A 222 -16.69 -0.38 0.47
CA GLY A 222 -15.29 -0.73 0.65
C GLY A 222 -15.17 -2.01 1.45
N LEU A 223 -13.96 -2.29 1.91
CA LEU A 223 -13.62 -3.46 2.71
C LEU A 223 -12.76 -3.02 3.89
N VAL A 224 -13.09 -3.50 5.07
CA VAL A 224 -12.17 -3.56 6.22
C VAL A 224 -11.85 -5.03 6.46
N LYS A 225 -10.56 -5.36 6.44
CA LYS A 225 -10.07 -6.71 6.76
C LYS A 225 -9.15 -6.61 7.95
N VAL A 226 -9.41 -7.43 8.97
CA VAL A 226 -8.57 -7.56 10.17
C VAL A 226 -8.02 -8.97 10.22
N VAL A 227 -6.72 -9.08 10.45
CA VAL A 227 -6.00 -10.33 10.70
C VAL A 227 -5.53 -10.31 12.15
N ALA A 228 -5.95 -11.27 12.96
CA ALA A 228 -5.57 -11.38 14.36
C ALA A 228 -5.09 -12.81 14.69
N GLU A 229 -4.31 -12.95 15.74
CA GLU A 229 -3.97 -14.25 16.30
C GLU A 229 -5.21 -14.85 16.98
N ALA A 230 -5.38 -16.17 16.88
CA ALA A 230 -6.52 -16.87 17.45
C ALA A 230 -6.57 -16.71 18.98
N ASN A 231 -7.74 -17.08 19.56
CA ASN A 231 -7.99 -17.03 21.01
C ASN A 231 -7.83 -15.63 21.61
N ASP A 232 -8.32 -14.60 20.88
CA ASP A 232 -8.25 -13.19 21.28
C ASP A 232 -6.81 -12.70 21.46
N GLY A 233 -5.89 -13.23 20.66
CA GLY A 233 -4.52 -12.74 20.59
C GLY A 233 -4.43 -11.40 19.82
N PRO A 234 -3.22 -10.83 19.69
CA PRO A 234 -3.03 -9.50 19.12
C PRO A 234 -3.48 -9.40 17.67
N VAL A 235 -3.93 -8.21 17.27
CA VAL A 235 -4.17 -7.86 15.87
C VAL A 235 -2.84 -7.76 15.15
N LEU A 236 -2.67 -8.56 14.09
CA LEU A 236 -1.45 -8.67 13.31
C LEU A 236 -1.45 -7.76 12.07
N GLY A 237 -2.61 -7.38 11.60
CA GLY A 237 -2.73 -6.49 10.43
C GLY A 237 -4.15 -5.98 10.23
N VAL A 238 -4.22 -4.74 9.70
CA VAL A 238 -5.45 -4.07 9.30
C VAL A 238 -5.30 -3.59 7.86
N HIS A 239 -6.26 -3.95 7.02
CA HIS A 239 -6.23 -3.70 5.58
C HIS A 239 -7.57 -3.13 5.13
N MET A 240 -7.56 -1.99 4.48
CA MET A 240 -8.79 -1.27 4.13
C MET A 240 -8.76 -0.75 2.69
N THR A 241 -9.92 -0.75 2.04
CA THR A 241 -10.16 0.01 0.81
C THR A 241 -11.54 0.62 0.86
N GLY A 242 -11.66 1.86 0.45
CA GLY A 242 -12.92 2.62 0.50
C GLY A 242 -12.69 4.11 0.71
N PRO A 243 -13.72 4.87 1.05
CA PRO A 243 -13.60 6.30 1.31
C PRO A 243 -12.86 6.57 2.62
N HIS A 244 -11.92 7.52 2.59
CA HIS A 244 -11.16 8.03 3.76
C HIS A 244 -10.39 6.95 4.56
N VAL A 245 -10.11 5.79 3.97
CA VAL A 245 -9.36 4.73 4.69
C VAL A 245 -7.90 5.14 4.93
N THR A 246 -7.36 6.08 4.17
CA THR A 246 -6.02 6.63 4.36
C THR A 246 -5.90 7.45 5.66
N ASP A 247 -7.00 8.04 6.13
CA ASP A 247 -7.07 8.68 7.45
C ASP A 247 -7.37 7.66 8.55
N LEU A 248 -8.25 6.69 8.27
CA LEU A 248 -8.67 5.67 9.26
C LEU A 248 -7.54 4.71 9.65
N ILE A 249 -6.55 4.50 8.82
CA ILE A 249 -5.46 3.55 9.08
C ILE A 249 -4.62 3.93 10.32
N ALA A 250 -4.66 5.19 10.74
CA ALA A 250 -3.99 5.64 11.96
C ALA A 250 -4.46 4.88 13.21
N GLU A 251 -5.76 4.55 13.29
CA GLU A 251 -6.31 3.67 14.32
C GLU A 251 -5.72 2.26 14.20
N GLY A 252 -5.71 1.69 13.00
CA GLY A 252 -5.12 0.37 12.74
C GLY A 252 -3.64 0.31 13.11
N MET A 253 -2.88 1.37 12.87
CA MET A 253 -1.47 1.47 13.28
C MET A 253 -1.33 1.40 14.81
N LEU A 254 -2.13 2.15 15.57
CA LEU A 254 -2.08 2.09 17.03
C LEU A 254 -2.47 0.71 17.56
N ILE A 255 -3.51 0.10 16.98
CA ILE A 255 -3.97 -1.25 17.35
C ILE A 255 -2.84 -2.27 17.19
N THR A 256 -2.17 -2.27 16.02
CA THR A 256 -1.08 -3.23 15.76
C THR A 256 0.17 -2.92 16.58
N ALA A 257 0.55 -1.64 16.70
CA ALA A 257 1.75 -1.22 17.44
C ALA A 257 1.65 -1.49 18.96
N TRP A 258 0.45 -1.44 19.51
CA TRP A 258 0.20 -1.74 20.93
C TRP A 258 -0.17 -3.22 21.17
N GLU A 259 -0.12 -4.04 20.13
CA GLU A 259 -0.48 -5.46 20.22
C GLU A 259 -1.87 -5.68 20.84
N ALA A 260 -2.82 -4.75 20.57
CA ALA A 260 -4.16 -4.84 21.10
C ALA A 260 -4.89 -6.05 20.53
N SER A 261 -5.66 -6.74 21.38
CA SER A 261 -6.55 -7.82 20.95
C SER A 261 -7.85 -7.25 20.34
N PRO A 262 -8.60 -8.05 19.56
CA PRO A 262 -9.94 -7.66 19.12
C PRO A 262 -10.86 -7.25 20.26
N SER A 263 -10.81 -7.92 21.42
CA SER A 263 -11.64 -7.59 22.58
C SER A 263 -11.24 -6.26 23.24
N ASP A 264 -9.95 -5.88 23.24
CA ASP A 264 -9.51 -4.59 23.74
C ASP A 264 -10.14 -3.46 22.92
N VAL A 265 -10.09 -3.55 21.59
CA VAL A 265 -10.67 -2.53 20.69
C VAL A 265 -12.21 -2.53 20.78
N ALA A 266 -12.84 -3.71 20.80
CA ALA A 266 -14.29 -3.87 20.90
C ALA A 266 -14.88 -3.32 22.21
N ALA A 267 -14.06 -3.10 23.24
CA ALA A 267 -14.47 -2.45 24.51
C ALA A 267 -14.64 -0.92 24.36
N HIS A 268 -14.12 -0.32 23.27
CA HIS A 268 -14.19 1.12 23.05
C HIS A 268 -15.37 1.51 22.16
N ILE A 269 -15.87 2.75 22.33
CA ILE A 269 -17.04 3.25 21.63
C ILE A 269 -16.58 4.09 20.44
N HIS A 270 -16.89 3.63 19.22
CA HIS A 270 -16.70 4.43 18.01
C HIS A 270 -17.86 5.43 17.85
N PRO A 271 -17.58 6.66 17.40
CA PRO A 271 -18.64 7.66 17.23
C PRO A 271 -19.57 7.29 16.05
N HIS A 272 -20.87 7.54 16.25
CA HIS A 272 -21.90 7.26 15.23
C HIS A 272 -22.52 8.57 14.69
N PRO A 273 -22.74 8.75 13.34
CA PRO A 273 -22.34 7.85 12.27
C PRO A 273 -20.95 8.23 11.70
N THR A 274 -20.02 7.29 11.66
CA THR A 274 -18.69 7.48 11.09
C THR A 274 -18.22 6.27 10.28
N LEU A 275 -17.15 6.43 9.48
CA LEU A 275 -16.51 5.31 8.79
C LEU A 275 -15.63 4.47 9.74
N SER A 276 -15.14 5.04 10.85
CA SER A 276 -14.35 4.31 11.85
C SER A 276 -15.15 3.20 12.54
N GLU A 277 -16.49 3.29 12.55
CA GLU A 277 -17.34 2.17 12.99
C GLU A 277 -17.04 0.87 12.22
N GLY A 278 -16.51 0.98 10.98
CA GLY A 278 -16.09 -0.20 10.21
C GLY A 278 -14.94 -0.96 10.88
N VAL A 279 -13.97 -0.27 11.48
CA VAL A 279 -12.91 -0.92 12.26
C VAL A 279 -13.49 -1.51 13.54
N GLY A 280 -14.28 -0.73 14.28
CA GLY A 280 -14.94 -1.19 15.50
C GLY A 280 -15.81 -2.43 15.28
N GLU A 281 -16.62 -2.44 14.22
CA GLU A 281 -17.49 -3.59 13.90
C GLU A 281 -16.69 -4.84 13.52
N ALA A 282 -15.60 -4.71 12.76
CA ALA A 282 -14.73 -5.84 12.46
C ALA A 282 -14.11 -6.43 13.75
N MET A 283 -13.74 -5.59 14.72
CA MET A 283 -13.23 -6.03 16.01
C MET A 283 -14.33 -6.67 16.89
N LEU A 284 -15.54 -6.07 16.88
CA LEU A 284 -16.71 -6.67 17.55
C LEU A 284 -17.03 -8.07 16.99
N ALA A 285 -16.94 -8.24 15.67
CA ALA A 285 -17.18 -9.53 15.03
C ALA A 285 -16.15 -10.58 15.49
N LEU A 286 -14.86 -10.24 15.51
CA LEU A 286 -13.79 -11.12 16.03
C LEU A 286 -13.97 -11.45 17.50
N ALA A 287 -14.48 -10.52 18.30
CA ALA A 287 -14.80 -10.71 19.72
C ALA A 287 -16.15 -11.46 19.95
N GLY A 288 -16.83 -11.91 18.88
CA GLY A 288 -18.13 -12.62 18.99
C GLY A 288 -19.30 -11.72 19.38
N LYS A 289 -19.24 -10.41 19.10
CA LYS A 289 -20.22 -9.39 19.49
C LYS A 289 -20.70 -8.53 18.33
N ALA A 290 -20.66 -9.05 17.09
CA ALA A 290 -21.06 -8.30 15.90
C ALA A 290 -22.47 -7.69 16.04
N LEU A 291 -22.63 -6.44 15.55
CA LEU A 291 -23.91 -5.72 15.55
C LEU A 291 -24.54 -5.67 14.16
N HIS A 292 -23.74 -5.53 13.10
CA HIS A 292 -24.18 -5.28 11.74
C HIS A 292 -23.83 -6.40 10.76
N THR A 293 -23.03 -7.36 11.19
CA THR A 293 -22.69 -8.57 10.42
C THR A 293 -23.24 -9.82 11.13
N PRO A 294 -23.81 -10.79 10.38
CA PRO A 294 -24.34 -12.03 10.96
C PRO A 294 -23.25 -12.92 11.52
#